data_0fda06eb6405c4288a5537234e571a79
#
_entry.id   0fda06eb6405c4288a5537234e571a79
#
_cell.length_a   1.000
_cell.length_b   1.000
_cell.length_c   1.000
_cell.angle_alpha   90.00
_cell.angle_beta   90.00
_cell.angle_gamma   90.00
#
_symmetry.space_group_name_H-M   'P 1'
#
loop_
_entity.id
_entity.type
_entity.pdbx_description
1 polymer ?
#
loop_
_entity_poly.entity_id
_entity_poly.type
_entity_poly.pdbx_seq_one_letter_code
_entity_poly.pdbx_strand_id
1 'polypeptide(L)'
;MGLGLNTADPTTLVVDLNCAFASIEQQQDPGLRGRPLAIAAYATDAATIVSSSREARDLGIKTGMKVFEAKAIFPRIAVMEPNPPRYRAVSDQLITIMTRHSPDVLRMSIDEASMSLSGTPDLKRLGPEGVAAAVKAALRAEVGECITSSIGISTSIWMAKQASNLNKRDGLERIDHTNLLAVFVRLRLIDLSGIAEATARRLLLASVHTPLEFLHATVGQLRRAGMQPAVADAWLRRLRGFEVGHFEGPSRKSYSHSHVLARATSSVGELEELLMRLSEMVGRRLRAAGRRGSVVSISAVYRPDVDRFGKQSKLPHPIGTG
;
A
#
# COMPACT_ATOMS: atom_id res chain seq x y z
N MET A 1 -19.79 5.38 -28.47
CA MET A 1 -20.44 4.88 -27.22
C MET A 1 -19.38 4.74 -26.15
N GLY A 2 -19.59 5.33 -24.97
CA GLY A 2 -18.64 5.19 -23.86
C GLY A 2 -18.67 3.77 -23.31
N LEU A 3 -17.54 3.30 -22.76
CA LEU A 3 -17.45 2.02 -22.07
C LEU A 3 -18.43 2.01 -20.89
N GLY A 4 -19.37 1.04 -20.85
CA GLY A 4 -20.31 0.86 -19.72
C GLY A 4 -19.62 0.38 -18.43
N LEU A 5 -20.39 0.21 -17.36
CA LEU A 5 -19.89 -0.44 -16.14
C LEU A 5 -19.67 -1.93 -16.39
N ASN A 6 -18.70 -2.51 -15.69
CA ASN A 6 -18.52 -3.96 -15.68
C ASN A 6 -19.64 -4.60 -14.86
N THR A 7 -20.49 -5.39 -15.49
CA THR A 7 -21.64 -6.08 -14.87
C THR A 7 -21.34 -7.52 -14.47
N ALA A 8 -20.09 -7.97 -14.59
CA ALA A 8 -19.71 -9.31 -14.16
C ALA A 8 -19.89 -9.49 -12.64
N ASP A 9 -20.06 -10.72 -12.21
CA ASP A 9 -20.09 -11.05 -10.78
C ASP A 9 -18.74 -10.80 -10.14
N PRO A 10 -18.69 -10.17 -8.95
CA PRO A 10 -17.46 -9.98 -8.20
C PRO A 10 -16.84 -11.30 -7.75
N THR A 11 -15.60 -11.54 -8.18
CA THR A 11 -14.81 -12.74 -7.82
C THR A 11 -13.44 -12.41 -7.28
N THR A 12 -13.09 -11.12 -7.21
CA THR A 12 -11.79 -10.64 -6.73
C THR A 12 -11.92 -10.11 -5.33
N LEU A 13 -11.06 -10.59 -4.43
CA LEU A 13 -10.93 -10.12 -3.06
C LEU A 13 -9.60 -9.39 -2.87
N VAL A 14 -9.61 -8.32 -2.09
CA VAL A 14 -8.41 -7.70 -1.52
C VAL A 14 -8.51 -7.74 -0.01
N VAL A 15 -7.52 -8.34 0.63
CA VAL A 15 -7.37 -8.42 2.09
C VAL A 15 -6.28 -7.45 2.51
N ASP A 16 -6.61 -6.57 3.46
CA ASP A 16 -5.74 -5.50 3.95
C ASP A 16 -5.72 -5.56 5.49
N LEU A 17 -4.57 -5.87 6.09
CA LEU A 17 -4.41 -5.98 7.54
C LEU A 17 -4.53 -4.61 8.20
N ASN A 18 -5.43 -4.49 9.17
CA ASN A 18 -5.67 -3.22 9.85
C ASN A 18 -4.53 -2.86 10.81
N CYS A 19 -3.99 -1.64 10.67
CA CYS A 19 -2.91 -1.14 11.54
C CYS A 19 -1.73 -2.12 11.65
N ALA A 20 -1.42 -2.85 10.59
CA ALA A 20 -0.65 -4.08 10.56
C ALA A 20 0.53 -4.13 11.55
N PHE A 21 1.52 -3.22 11.44
CA PHE A 21 2.70 -3.29 12.29
C PHE A 21 2.36 -3.10 13.78
N ALA A 22 1.50 -2.14 14.10
CA ALA A 22 1.10 -1.91 15.48
C ALA A 22 0.26 -3.08 16.04
N SER A 23 -0.67 -3.64 15.25
CA SER A 23 -1.46 -4.80 15.66
C SER A 23 -0.61 -6.05 15.85
N ILE A 24 0.43 -6.24 15.04
CA ILE A 24 1.38 -7.35 15.18
C ILE A 24 2.19 -7.21 16.49
N GLU A 25 2.63 -5.99 16.86
CA GLU A 25 3.31 -5.79 18.13
C GLU A 25 2.34 -5.98 19.32
N GLN A 26 1.10 -5.52 19.24
CA GLN A 26 0.06 -5.77 20.24
C GLN A 26 -0.29 -7.27 20.37
N GLN A 27 -0.24 -8.03 19.28
CA GLN A 27 -0.41 -9.47 19.30
C GLN A 27 0.74 -10.16 20.04
N GLN A 28 1.95 -9.70 19.84
CA GLN A 28 3.16 -10.28 20.45
C GLN A 28 3.30 -9.93 21.93
N ASP A 29 2.98 -8.69 22.31
CA ASP A 29 3.08 -8.20 23.69
C ASP A 29 1.69 -7.82 24.23
N PRO A 30 1.10 -8.67 25.11
CA PRO A 30 -0.17 -8.37 25.75
C PRO A 30 -0.21 -7.04 26.50
N GLY A 31 0.94 -6.55 27.01
CA GLY A 31 1.04 -5.27 27.71
C GLY A 31 0.80 -4.04 26.83
N LEU A 32 0.80 -4.22 25.49
CA LEU A 32 0.51 -3.16 24.51
C LEU A 32 -0.95 -3.16 24.04
N ARG A 33 -1.72 -4.21 24.33
CA ARG A 33 -3.12 -4.34 23.89
C ARG A 33 -3.99 -3.26 24.49
N GLY A 34 -4.88 -2.70 23.67
CA GLY A 34 -5.78 -1.62 24.08
C GLY A 34 -5.10 -0.29 24.39
N ARG A 35 -3.80 -0.15 24.11
CA ARG A 35 -3.04 1.08 24.36
C ARG A 35 -2.65 1.79 23.08
N PRO A 36 -2.66 3.14 23.05
CA PRO A 36 -2.13 3.90 21.93
C PRO A 36 -0.64 3.57 21.70
N LEU A 37 -0.34 3.02 20.51
CA LEU A 37 0.98 2.59 20.07
C LEU A 37 1.30 3.21 18.71
N ALA A 38 2.51 3.73 18.56
CA ALA A 38 3.09 4.17 17.30
C ALA A 38 4.35 3.36 16.99
N ILE A 39 4.42 2.85 15.78
CA ILE A 39 5.65 2.28 15.22
C ILE A 39 6.32 3.37 14.41
N ALA A 40 7.53 3.73 14.77
CA ALA A 40 8.30 4.80 14.14
C ALA A 40 9.67 4.30 13.69
N ALA A 41 10.22 4.89 12.64
CA ALA A 41 11.51 4.46 12.08
C ALA A 41 12.64 4.40 13.11
N TYR A 42 12.54 5.25 14.16
CA TYR A 42 13.41 5.28 15.34
C TYR A 42 12.59 5.71 16.56
N ALA A 43 13.02 5.35 17.76
CA ALA A 43 12.40 5.74 19.02
C ALA A 43 12.77 7.19 19.44
N THR A 44 12.82 8.13 18.49
CA THR A 44 13.15 9.55 18.71
C THR A 44 11.98 10.46 18.36
N ASP A 45 11.90 11.63 18.97
CA ASP A 45 10.80 12.58 18.78
C ASP A 45 10.69 13.09 17.33
N ALA A 46 11.81 13.20 16.62
CA ALA A 46 11.85 13.63 15.21
C ALA A 46 11.49 12.52 14.23
N ALA A 47 11.38 11.27 14.67
CA ALA A 47 11.06 10.14 13.80
C ALA A 47 9.65 10.22 13.22
N THR A 48 9.48 9.65 12.02
CA THR A 48 8.16 9.58 11.37
C THR A 48 7.47 8.27 11.73
N ILE A 49 6.21 8.36 12.12
CA ILE A 49 5.34 7.21 12.40
C ILE A 49 5.02 6.49 11.09
N VAL A 50 5.33 5.20 11.03
CA VAL A 50 5.07 4.33 9.87
C VAL A 50 3.79 3.50 10.05
N SER A 51 3.37 3.26 11.30
CA SER A 51 2.09 2.62 11.62
C SER A 51 1.63 3.07 13.00
N SER A 52 0.33 3.19 13.20
CA SER A 52 -0.29 3.51 14.49
C SER A 52 -1.40 2.51 14.81
N SER A 53 -1.52 2.13 16.08
CA SER A 53 -2.58 1.23 16.55
C SER A 53 -3.98 1.85 16.38
N ARG A 54 -5.00 1.05 16.52
CA ARG A 54 -6.40 1.53 16.44
C ARG A 54 -6.64 2.62 17.47
N GLU A 55 -6.21 2.40 18.71
CA GLU A 55 -6.37 3.34 19.80
C GLU A 55 -5.66 4.67 19.52
N ALA A 56 -4.48 4.62 18.91
CA ALA A 56 -3.76 5.82 18.52
C ALA A 56 -4.47 6.57 17.36
N ARG A 57 -5.02 5.82 16.39
CA ARG A 57 -5.80 6.42 15.28
C ARG A 57 -7.08 7.07 15.76
N ASP A 58 -7.76 6.48 16.74
CA ASP A 58 -8.97 7.04 17.32
C ASP A 58 -8.71 8.35 18.09
N LEU A 59 -7.47 8.56 18.55
CA LEU A 59 -6.98 9.84 19.09
C LEU A 59 -6.52 10.84 17.99
N GLY A 60 -6.56 10.45 16.71
CA GLY A 60 -6.11 11.29 15.59
C GLY A 60 -4.64 11.12 15.22
N ILE A 61 -3.91 10.20 15.83
CA ILE A 61 -2.50 9.93 15.54
C ILE A 61 -2.40 9.04 14.28
N LYS A 62 -1.75 9.56 13.23
CA LYS A 62 -1.74 8.95 11.88
C LYS A 62 -0.33 8.61 11.41
N THR A 63 -0.25 7.67 10.48
CA THR A 63 0.97 7.43 9.69
C THR A 63 1.41 8.73 8.99
N GLY A 64 2.71 8.99 9.00
CA GLY A 64 3.32 10.21 8.45
C GLY A 64 3.55 11.32 9.47
N MET A 65 2.86 11.32 10.62
CA MET A 65 3.11 12.27 11.71
C MET A 65 4.48 12.04 12.34
N LYS A 66 5.04 13.08 12.95
CA LYS A 66 6.24 12.96 13.78
C LYS A 66 5.87 12.47 15.18
N VAL A 67 6.81 11.78 15.84
CA VAL A 67 6.60 11.28 17.20
C VAL A 67 6.29 12.42 18.18
N PHE A 68 6.95 13.59 18.05
CA PHE A 68 6.66 14.73 18.92
C PHE A 68 5.22 15.26 18.73
N GLU A 69 4.68 15.22 17.50
CA GLU A 69 3.29 15.60 17.24
C GLU A 69 2.32 14.62 17.91
N ALA A 70 2.61 13.32 17.81
CA ALA A 70 1.82 12.29 18.47
C ALA A 70 1.87 12.41 20.00
N LYS A 71 3.03 12.73 20.58
CA LYS A 71 3.20 12.99 22.02
C LYS A 71 2.48 14.27 22.47
N ALA A 72 2.36 15.27 21.61
CA ALA A 72 1.56 16.48 21.89
C ALA A 72 0.06 16.13 22.00
N ILE A 73 -0.44 15.17 21.22
CA ILE A 73 -1.81 14.67 21.29
C ILE A 73 -2.00 13.75 22.51
N PHE A 74 -1.10 12.79 22.70
CA PHE A 74 -1.15 11.84 23.81
C PHE A 74 0.26 11.60 24.38
N PRO A 75 0.66 12.30 25.47
CA PRO A 75 2.02 12.27 26.02
C PRO A 75 2.53 10.88 26.43
N ARG A 76 1.60 9.96 26.78
CA ARG A 76 1.92 8.59 27.21
C ARG A 76 1.84 7.56 26.08
N ILE A 77 1.89 7.98 24.80
CA ILE A 77 1.90 7.05 23.68
C ILE A 77 3.13 6.15 23.74
N ALA A 78 2.92 4.85 23.58
CA ALA A 78 4.03 3.92 23.40
C ALA A 78 4.63 4.12 22.00
N VAL A 79 5.97 4.19 21.91
CA VAL A 79 6.68 4.33 20.63
C VAL A 79 7.69 3.20 20.52
N MET A 80 7.64 2.46 19.42
CA MET A 80 8.52 1.32 19.16
C MET A 80 9.14 1.43 17.76
N GLU A 81 10.32 0.86 17.61
CA GLU A 81 10.95 0.64 16.31
C GLU A 81 10.32 -0.56 15.60
N PRO A 82 10.32 -0.59 14.26
CA PRO A 82 9.70 -1.66 13.49
C PRO A 82 10.51 -2.97 13.59
N ASN A 83 9.80 -4.10 13.57
CA ASN A 83 10.38 -5.44 13.46
C ASN A 83 10.06 -6.09 12.10
N PRO A 84 10.79 -5.78 11.02
CA PRO A 84 10.47 -6.25 9.68
C PRO A 84 10.46 -7.78 9.50
N PRO A 85 11.32 -8.58 10.20
CA PRO A 85 11.22 -10.04 10.15
C PRO A 85 9.86 -10.56 10.62
N ARG A 86 9.35 -10.05 11.75
CA ARG A 86 8.04 -10.42 12.30
C ARG A 86 6.91 -10.05 11.35
N TYR A 87 6.95 -8.86 10.76
CA TYR A 87 5.92 -8.41 9.83
C TYR A 87 5.88 -9.25 8.55
N ARG A 88 7.05 -9.68 8.05
CA ARG A 88 7.13 -10.61 6.93
C ARG A 88 6.54 -11.99 7.27
N ALA A 89 6.81 -12.51 8.46
CA ALA A 89 6.25 -13.79 8.89
C ALA A 89 4.71 -13.75 8.91
N VAL A 90 4.09 -12.69 9.43
CA VAL A 90 2.63 -12.51 9.40
C VAL A 90 2.12 -12.35 7.96
N SER A 91 2.84 -11.61 7.13
CA SER A 91 2.50 -11.50 5.70
C SER A 91 2.54 -12.86 4.97
N ASP A 92 3.51 -13.72 5.30
CA ASP A 92 3.61 -15.07 4.73
C ASP A 92 2.44 -15.95 5.20
N GLN A 93 2.02 -15.84 6.47
CA GLN A 93 0.84 -16.53 6.99
C GLN A 93 -0.44 -16.05 6.27
N LEU A 94 -0.61 -14.74 6.04
CA LEU A 94 -1.73 -14.22 5.23
C LEU A 94 -1.79 -14.88 3.86
N ILE A 95 -0.67 -14.92 3.13
CA ILE A 95 -0.62 -15.56 1.81
C ILE A 95 -0.99 -17.05 1.92
N THR A 96 -0.44 -17.76 2.91
CA THR A 96 -0.72 -19.18 3.15
C THR A 96 -2.22 -19.43 3.41
N ILE A 97 -2.87 -18.57 4.21
CA ILE A 97 -4.31 -18.68 4.48
C ILE A 97 -5.10 -18.46 3.18
N MET A 98 -4.78 -17.43 2.41
CA MET A 98 -5.48 -17.11 1.17
C MET A 98 -5.32 -18.19 0.10
N THR A 99 -4.14 -18.82 -0.01
CA THR A 99 -3.87 -19.89 -1.00
C THR A 99 -4.66 -21.17 -0.76
N ARG A 100 -5.28 -21.37 0.40
CA ARG A 100 -6.22 -22.47 0.65
C ARG A 100 -7.53 -22.32 -0.14
N HIS A 101 -7.89 -21.09 -0.50
CA HIS A 101 -9.14 -20.77 -1.20
C HIS A 101 -8.95 -20.53 -2.70
N SER A 102 -7.75 -20.12 -3.12
CA SER A 102 -7.42 -19.87 -4.52
C SER A 102 -5.93 -20.05 -4.78
N PRO A 103 -5.52 -20.65 -5.90
CA PRO A 103 -4.13 -20.65 -6.34
C PRO A 103 -3.68 -19.27 -6.88
N ASP A 104 -4.63 -18.41 -7.25
CA ASP A 104 -4.38 -17.09 -7.83
C ASP A 104 -4.37 -16.01 -6.72
N VAL A 105 -3.28 -16.00 -5.96
CA VAL A 105 -3.03 -15.04 -4.87
C VAL A 105 -1.83 -14.16 -5.22
N LEU A 106 -2.01 -12.85 -5.18
CA LEU A 106 -0.97 -11.87 -5.43
C LEU A 106 -0.69 -11.05 -4.16
N ARG A 107 0.55 -11.12 -3.67
CA ARG A 107 1.02 -10.20 -2.62
C ARG A 107 1.19 -8.80 -3.20
N MET A 108 0.42 -7.83 -2.73
CA MET A 108 0.47 -6.44 -3.16
C MET A 108 1.45 -5.62 -2.31
N SER A 109 1.47 -5.86 -1.00
CA SER A 109 2.40 -5.26 -0.04
C SER A 109 2.72 -6.24 1.09
N ILE A 110 3.35 -5.76 2.17
CA ILE A 110 3.64 -6.56 3.36
C ILE A 110 2.37 -6.85 4.19
N ASP A 111 1.34 -6.05 4.02
CA ASP A 111 0.08 -6.08 4.78
C ASP A 111 -1.15 -6.26 3.91
N GLU A 112 -0.95 -6.47 2.60
CA GLU A 112 -2.03 -6.50 1.62
C GLU A 112 -1.81 -7.57 0.55
N ALA A 113 -2.87 -8.32 0.25
CA ALA A 113 -2.88 -9.29 -0.82
C ALA A 113 -4.23 -9.31 -1.54
N SER A 114 -4.21 -9.66 -2.83
CA SER A 114 -5.42 -9.94 -3.60
C SER A 114 -5.50 -11.42 -3.96
N MET A 115 -6.72 -11.91 -4.19
CA MET A 115 -6.95 -13.22 -4.78
C MET A 115 -8.12 -13.17 -5.75
N SER A 116 -8.05 -13.98 -6.79
CA SER A 116 -9.18 -14.26 -7.69
C SER A 116 -9.82 -15.58 -7.29
N LEU A 117 -11.13 -15.58 -7.12
CA LEU A 117 -11.91 -16.79 -6.87
C LEU A 117 -12.47 -17.40 -8.17
N SER A 118 -12.20 -16.78 -9.31
CA SER A 118 -12.72 -17.26 -10.59
C SER A 118 -12.34 -18.70 -10.84
N GLY A 119 -13.33 -19.55 -11.11
CA GLY A 119 -13.11 -20.98 -11.37
C GLY A 119 -12.82 -21.84 -10.13
N THR A 120 -12.72 -21.27 -8.93
CA THR A 120 -12.44 -22.04 -7.72
C THR A 120 -13.68 -22.79 -7.19
N PRO A 121 -13.51 -23.98 -6.55
CA PRO A 121 -14.62 -24.66 -5.88
C PRO A 121 -15.25 -23.83 -4.75
N ASP A 122 -14.42 -23.05 -4.04
CA ASP A 122 -14.87 -22.23 -2.91
C ASP A 122 -15.78 -21.07 -3.33
N LEU A 123 -15.60 -20.52 -4.53
CA LEU A 123 -16.55 -19.56 -5.08
C LEU A 123 -17.97 -20.14 -5.17
N LYS A 124 -18.08 -21.40 -5.63
CA LYS A 124 -19.39 -22.08 -5.77
C LYS A 124 -19.96 -22.48 -4.41
N ARG A 125 -19.12 -22.90 -3.48
CA ARG A 125 -19.51 -23.44 -2.17
C ARG A 125 -19.85 -22.37 -1.16
N LEU A 126 -19.08 -21.29 -1.09
CA LEU A 126 -19.14 -20.27 -0.04
C LEU A 126 -19.56 -18.91 -0.56
N GLY A 127 -19.39 -18.67 -1.86
CA GLY A 127 -19.43 -17.31 -2.40
C GLY A 127 -18.25 -16.45 -1.95
N PRO A 128 -18.06 -15.25 -2.52
CA PRO A 128 -16.93 -14.40 -2.16
C PRO A 128 -17.00 -13.89 -0.71
N GLU A 129 -18.19 -13.60 -0.19
CA GLU A 129 -18.39 -13.17 1.20
C GLU A 129 -18.07 -14.30 2.20
N GLY A 130 -18.45 -15.53 1.89
CA GLY A 130 -18.15 -16.69 2.74
C GLY A 130 -16.64 -17.01 2.77
N VAL A 131 -15.94 -16.86 1.65
CA VAL A 131 -14.48 -16.97 1.60
C VAL A 131 -13.82 -15.85 2.41
N ALA A 132 -14.30 -14.61 2.28
CA ALA A 132 -13.79 -13.50 3.07
C ALA A 132 -13.96 -13.74 4.58
N ALA A 133 -15.12 -14.24 5.01
CA ALA A 133 -15.37 -14.61 6.40
C ALA A 133 -14.43 -15.74 6.88
N ALA A 134 -14.18 -16.74 6.05
CA ALA A 134 -13.25 -17.84 6.36
C ALA A 134 -11.80 -17.33 6.52
N VAL A 135 -11.34 -16.43 5.64
CA VAL A 135 -10.02 -15.81 5.75
C VAL A 135 -9.90 -15.00 7.06
N LYS A 136 -10.91 -14.20 7.42
CA LYS A 136 -10.92 -13.44 8.70
C LYS A 136 -10.88 -14.37 9.90
N ALA A 137 -11.65 -15.46 9.89
CA ALA A 137 -11.66 -16.45 10.96
C ALA A 137 -10.30 -17.15 11.11
N ALA A 138 -9.67 -17.55 9.99
CA ALA A 138 -8.35 -18.16 9.97
C ALA A 138 -7.26 -17.20 10.48
N LEU A 139 -7.30 -15.92 10.09
CA LEU A 139 -6.37 -14.91 10.61
C LEU A 139 -6.46 -14.79 12.14
N ARG A 140 -7.68 -14.75 12.69
CA ARG A 140 -7.86 -14.70 14.16
C ARG A 140 -7.35 -15.95 14.86
N ALA A 141 -7.65 -17.13 14.30
CA ALA A 141 -7.32 -18.40 14.93
C ALA A 141 -5.82 -18.73 14.85
N GLU A 142 -5.18 -18.44 13.73
CA GLU A 142 -3.82 -18.90 13.42
C GLU A 142 -2.75 -17.83 13.64
N VAL A 143 -3.09 -16.54 13.43
CA VAL A 143 -2.15 -15.43 13.62
C VAL A 143 -2.41 -14.72 14.95
N GLY A 144 -3.67 -14.49 15.29
CA GLY A 144 -4.07 -13.99 16.60
C GLY A 144 -5.19 -12.95 16.56
N GLU A 145 -5.82 -12.76 17.70
CA GLU A 145 -7.04 -11.95 17.86
C GLU A 145 -6.84 -10.45 17.61
N CYS A 146 -5.60 -9.94 17.81
CA CYS A 146 -5.27 -8.55 17.50
C CYS A 146 -5.14 -8.30 15.98
N ILE A 147 -5.04 -9.36 15.18
CA ILE A 147 -4.87 -9.26 13.74
C ILE A 147 -6.23 -9.24 13.06
N THR A 148 -6.68 -8.06 12.73
CA THR A 148 -7.92 -7.84 11.98
C THR A 148 -7.62 -7.41 10.55
N SER A 149 -8.57 -7.61 9.64
CA SER A 149 -8.42 -7.25 8.24
C SER A 149 -9.68 -6.60 7.68
N SER A 150 -9.51 -5.62 6.83
CA SER A 150 -10.60 -5.12 5.97
C SER A 150 -10.53 -5.80 4.63
N ILE A 151 -11.62 -6.41 4.22
CA ILE A 151 -11.69 -7.15 2.96
C ILE A 151 -12.64 -6.42 2.01
N GLY A 152 -12.19 -6.19 0.79
CA GLY A 152 -13.00 -5.66 -0.29
C GLY A 152 -13.23 -6.71 -1.36
N ILE A 153 -14.45 -6.78 -1.87
CA ILE A 153 -14.92 -7.69 -2.92
C ILE A 153 -15.34 -6.87 -4.12
N SER A 154 -14.83 -7.22 -5.32
CA SER A 154 -15.25 -6.57 -6.57
C SER A 154 -14.88 -7.39 -7.80
N THR A 155 -15.10 -6.77 -8.98
CA THR A 155 -14.79 -7.34 -10.30
C THR A 155 -13.35 -7.11 -10.74
N SER A 156 -12.58 -6.30 -10.01
CA SER A 156 -11.17 -6.00 -10.29
C SER A 156 -10.38 -5.75 -9.01
N ILE A 157 -9.07 -5.95 -9.05
CA ILE A 157 -8.17 -5.74 -7.90
C ILE A 157 -8.27 -4.28 -7.41
N TRP A 158 -8.25 -3.31 -8.34
CA TRP A 158 -8.33 -1.90 -7.95
C TRP A 158 -9.65 -1.56 -7.24
N MET A 159 -10.77 -2.06 -7.76
CA MET A 159 -12.08 -1.78 -7.16
C MET A 159 -12.26 -2.54 -5.85
N ALA A 160 -11.75 -3.77 -5.73
CA ALA A 160 -11.72 -4.52 -4.48
C ALA A 160 -10.85 -3.82 -3.42
N LYS A 161 -9.71 -3.23 -3.83
CA LYS A 161 -8.91 -2.37 -2.93
C LYS A 161 -9.70 -1.14 -2.49
N GLN A 162 -10.44 -0.52 -3.40
CA GLN A 162 -11.32 0.61 -3.05
C GLN A 162 -12.38 0.18 -2.03
N ALA A 163 -13.00 -0.99 -2.22
CA ALA A 163 -13.96 -1.55 -1.27
C ALA A 163 -13.33 -1.78 0.11
N SER A 164 -12.13 -2.37 0.18
CA SER A 164 -11.44 -2.59 1.46
C SER A 164 -11.09 -1.30 2.22
N ASN A 165 -11.08 -0.15 1.53
CA ASN A 165 -10.82 1.16 2.15
C ASN A 165 -12.07 1.80 2.77
N LEU A 166 -13.29 1.36 2.40
CA LEU A 166 -14.54 1.97 2.89
C LEU A 166 -14.74 1.77 4.39
N ASN A 167 -14.29 0.62 4.92
CA ASN A 167 -14.42 0.31 6.33
C ASN A 167 -13.13 -0.31 6.88
N LYS A 168 -12.29 0.50 7.52
CA LYS A 168 -11.00 0.09 8.12
C LYS A 168 -11.14 -0.40 9.58
N ARG A 169 -12.35 -0.80 10.00
CA ARG A 169 -12.63 -1.36 11.32
C ARG A 169 -13.07 -2.82 11.20
N ASP A 170 -12.16 -3.68 10.73
CA ASP A 170 -12.46 -5.10 10.48
C ASP A 170 -13.62 -5.29 9.49
N GLY A 171 -13.69 -4.43 8.47
CA GLY A 171 -14.79 -4.36 7.51
C GLY A 171 -14.81 -5.50 6.51
N LEU A 172 -15.98 -5.68 5.89
CA LEU A 172 -16.19 -6.50 4.69
C LEU A 172 -17.13 -5.71 3.79
N GLU A 173 -16.61 -5.25 2.66
CA GLU A 173 -17.34 -4.35 1.77
C GLU A 173 -17.29 -4.87 0.34
N ARG A 174 -18.38 -4.68 -0.39
CA ARG A 174 -18.51 -5.05 -1.80
C ARG A 174 -18.82 -3.83 -2.64
N ILE A 175 -18.12 -3.70 -3.77
CA ILE A 175 -18.44 -2.73 -4.82
C ILE A 175 -18.64 -3.48 -6.13
N ASP A 176 -19.81 -3.30 -6.74
CA ASP A 176 -20.15 -3.80 -8.06
C ASP A 176 -21.01 -2.77 -8.83
N HIS A 177 -21.46 -3.10 -10.04
CA HIS A 177 -22.23 -2.21 -10.87
C HIS A 177 -23.54 -1.72 -10.23
N THR A 178 -24.09 -2.42 -9.25
CA THR A 178 -25.38 -2.07 -8.59
C THR A 178 -25.21 -0.95 -7.56
N ASN A 179 -24.04 -0.84 -6.91
CA ASN A 179 -23.81 0.12 -5.83
C ASN A 179 -22.67 1.13 -6.12
N LEU A 180 -21.88 0.95 -7.18
CA LEU A 180 -20.71 1.76 -7.51
C LEU A 180 -21.00 3.27 -7.50
N LEU A 181 -22.08 3.69 -8.14
CA LEU A 181 -22.44 5.10 -8.19
C LEU A 181 -22.77 5.67 -6.81
N ALA A 182 -23.51 4.91 -5.99
CA ALA A 182 -23.84 5.32 -4.61
C ALA A 182 -22.58 5.41 -3.72
N VAL A 183 -21.60 4.54 -3.94
CA VAL A 183 -20.31 4.60 -3.25
C VAL A 183 -19.53 5.84 -3.71
N PHE A 184 -19.43 6.10 -5.02
CA PHE A 184 -18.63 7.21 -5.55
C PHE A 184 -19.18 8.59 -5.17
N VAL A 185 -20.50 8.73 -4.96
CA VAL A 185 -21.12 9.97 -4.42
C VAL A 185 -20.55 10.36 -3.05
N ARG A 186 -20.18 9.38 -2.22
CA ARG A 186 -19.71 9.61 -0.85
C ARG A 186 -18.21 9.88 -0.75
N LEU A 187 -17.46 9.65 -1.83
CA LEU A 187 -16.00 9.74 -1.85
C LEU A 187 -15.53 11.07 -2.44
N ARG A 188 -14.37 11.52 -1.99
CA ARG A 188 -13.60 12.58 -2.62
C ARG A 188 -12.57 11.98 -3.58
N LEU A 189 -12.02 12.76 -4.50
CA LEU A 189 -10.97 12.27 -5.40
C LEU A 189 -9.77 11.65 -4.65
N ILE A 190 -9.36 12.26 -3.55
CA ILE A 190 -8.22 11.77 -2.74
C ILE A 190 -8.52 10.48 -1.96
N ASP A 191 -9.78 10.08 -1.85
CA ASP A 191 -10.17 8.82 -1.23
C ASP A 191 -10.05 7.64 -2.22
N LEU A 192 -9.83 7.93 -3.51
CA LEU A 192 -9.59 6.92 -4.52
C LEU A 192 -8.14 6.39 -4.45
N SER A 193 -8.00 5.07 -4.38
CA SER A 193 -6.71 4.40 -4.35
C SER A 193 -5.83 4.80 -5.55
N GLY A 194 -4.67 5.37 -5.28
CA GLY A 194 -3.72 5.86 -6.30
C GLY A 194 -3.92 7.33 -6.70
N ILE A 195 -4.89 8.04 -6.14
CA ILE A 195 -5.07 9.49 -6.31
C ILE A 195 -4.58 10.20 -5.05
N ALA A 196 -3.40 10.80 -5.14
CA ALA A 196 -2.86 11.67 -4.10
C ALA A 196 -3.17 13.15 -4.41
N GLU A 197 -2.90 14.05 -3.44
CA GLU A 197 -3.15 15.50 -3.52
C GLU A 197 -2.71 16.14 -4.85
N ALA A 198 -1.50 15.80 -5.33
CA ALA A 198 -0.98 16.36 -6.57
C ALA A 198 -1.80 15.95 -7.80
N THR A 199 -2.29 14.69 -7.82
CA THR A 199 -3.15 14.20 -8.91
C THR A 199 -4.55 14.78 -8.79
N ALA A 200 -5.11 14.85 -7.58
CA ALA A 200 -6.42 15.47 -7.34
C ALA A 200 -6.42 16.93 -7.79
N ARG A 201 -5.40 17.73 -7.44
CA ARG A 201 -5.27 19.11 -7.91
C ARG A 201 -5.24 19.24 -9.43
N ARG A 202 -4.53 18.35 -10.14
CA ARG A 202 -4.51 18.36 -11.61
C ARG A 202 -5.88 18.00 -12.22
N LEU A 203 -6.61 17.08 -11.60
CA LEU A 203 -7.98 16.73 -12.00
C LEU A 203 -8.93 17.93 -11.81
N LEU A 204 -8.85 18.63 -10.66
CA LEU A 204 -9.62 19.85 -10.39
C LEU A 204 -9.38 20.93 -11.45
N LEU A 205 -8.12 21.17 -11.86
CA LEU A 205 -7.78 22.12 -12.92
C LEU A 205 -8.31 21.70 -14.30
N ALA A 206 -8.61 20.43 -14.50
CA ALA A 206 -9.23 19.89 -15.71
C ALA A 206 -10.77 19.78 -15.59
N SER A 207 -11.38 20.45 -14.60
CA SER A 207 -12.82 20.43 -14.30
C SER A 207 -13.35 19.02 -13.98
N VAL A 208 -12.59 18.26 -13.19
CA VAL A 208 -12.97 16.96 -12.62
C VAL A 208 -12.86 17.07 -11.09
N HIS A 209 -13.99 17.26 -10.43
CA HIS A 209 -14.05 17.60 -8.99
C HIS A 209 -14.44 16.42 -8.10
N THR A 210 -15.15 15.44 -8.66
CA THR A 210 -15.70 14.29 -7.93
C THR A 210 -15.31 12.97 -8.59
N PRO A 211 -15.37 11.84 -7.86
CA PRO A 211 -15.22 10.50 -8.44
C PRO A 211 -16.22 10.20 -9.56
N LEU A 212 -17.46 10.71 -9.47
CA LEU A 212 -18.46 10.55 -10.53
C LEU A 212 -18.08 11.34 -11.79
N GLU A 213 -17.61 12.57 -11.65
CA GLU A 213 -17.11 13.33 -12.79
C GLU A 213 -15.88 12.65 -13.40
N PHE A 214 -15.01 12.05 -12.56
CA PHE A 214 -13.88 11.27 -13.05
C PHE A 214 -14.33 10.02 -13.83
N LEU A 215 -15.34 9.31 -13.34
CA LEU A 215 -15.95 8.15 -14.03
C LEU A 215 -16.49 8.54 -15.42
N HIS A 216 -17.07 9.74 -15.55
CA HIS A 216 -17.66 10.25 -16.78
C HIS A 216 -16.70 11.12 -17.62
N ALA A 217 -15.46 11.35 -17.12
CA ALA A 217 -14.50 12.17 -17.84
C ALA A 217 -14.12 11.58 -19.20
N THR A 218 -13.78 12.46 -20.12
CA THR A 218 -13.21 12.06 -21.41
C THR A 218 -11.70 11.92 -21.32
N VAL A 219 -11.11 11.13 -22.22
CA VAL A 219 -9.64 11.04 -22.34
C VAL A 219 -9.03 12.43 -22.57
N GLY A 220 -9.72 13.31 -23.31
CA GLY A 220 -9.29 14.70 -23.54
C GLY A 220 -9.21 15.52 -22.28
N GLN A 221 -10.18 15.41 -21.36
CA GLN A 221 -10.13 16.07 -20.05
C GLN A 221 -8.97 15.54 -19.19
N LEU A 222 -8.78 14.22 -19.16
CA LEU A 222 -7.69 13.61 -18.36
C LEU A 222 -6.31 13.95 -18.94
N ARG A 223 -6.18 14.14 -20.24
CA ARG A 223 -4.96 14.67 -20.85
C ARG A 223 -4.66 16.11 -20.40
N ARG A 224 -5.67 16.97 -20.26
CA ARG A 224 -5.49 18.31 -19.69
C ARG A 224 -5.06 18.26 -18.23
N ALA A 225 -5.46 17.24 -17.48
CA ALA A 225 -4.94 16.93 -16.13
C ALA A 225 -3.51 16.37 -16.13
N GLY A 226 -2.83 16.30 -17.29
CA GLY A 226 -1.46 15.80 -17.43
C GLY A 226 -1.33 14.28 -17.47
N MET A 227 -2.42 13.54 -17.70
CA MET A 227 -2.35 12.09 -17.87
C MET A 227 -1.99 11.73 -19.30
N GLN A 228 -1.08 10.77 -19.47
CA GLN A 228 -0.82 10.15 -20.78
C GLN A 228 -2.08 9.40 -21.27
N PRO A 229 -2.35 9.30 -22.57
CA PRO A 229 -3.57 8.67 -23.09
C PRO A 229 -3.82 7.26 -22.56
N ALA A 230 -2.80 6.41 -22.51
CA ALA A 230 -2.90 5.05 -21.97
C ALA A 230 -3.21 5.03 -20.46
N VAL A 231 -2.69 5.99 -19.69
CA VAL A 231 -2.99 6.14 -18.27
C VAL A 231 -4.42 6.62 -18.07
N ALA A 232 -4.89 7.55 -18.89
CA ALA A 232 -6.27 8.04 -18.87
C ALA A 232 -7.27 6.91 -19.18
N ASP A 233 -7.03 6.12 -20.23
CA ASP A 233 -7.85 4.97 -20.57
C ASP A 233 -7.87 3.94 -19.43
N ALA A 234 -6.70 3.62 -18.89
CA ALA A 234 -6.56 2.71 -17.73
C ALA A 234 -7.40 3.17 -16.54
N TRP A 235 -7.39 4.47 -16.21
CA TRP A 235 -8.23 5.02 -15.15
C TRP A 235 -9.71 4.88 -15.44
N LEU A 236 -10.16 5.22 -16.65
CA LEU A 236 -11.57 5.11 -17.04
C LEU A 236 -12.06 3.66 -16.97
N ARG A 237 -11.22 2.69 -17.30
CA ARG A 237 -11.54 1.27 -17.15
C ARG A 237 -11.59 0.84 -15.70
N ARG A 238 -10.60 1.21 -14.88
CA ARG A 238 -10.57 0.92 -13.43
C ARG A 238 -11.81 1.44 -12.70
N LEU A 239 -12.18 2.70 -12.95
CA LEU A 239 -13.35 3.33 -12.34
C LEU A 239 -14.66 2.63 -12.71
N ARG A 240 -14.70 1.92 -13.85
CA ARG A 240 -15.86 1.14 -14.30
C ARG A 240 -15.83 -0.33 -13.87
N GLY A 241 -14.86 -0.72 -13.07
CA GLY A 241 -14.74 -2.08 -12.53
C GLY A 241 -14.03 -3.07 -13.44
N PHE A 242 -13.41 -2.62 -14.54
CA PHE A 242 -12.62 -3.51 -15.39
C PHE A 242 -11.21 -3.71 -14.82
N GLU A 243 -10.70 -4.94 -14.94
CA GLU A 243 -9.31 -5.21 -14.65
C GLU A 243 -8.41 -4.52 -15.68
N VAL A 244 -7.36 -3.87 -15.21
CA VAL A 244 -6.41 -3.14 -16.05
C VAL A 244 -5.01 -3.62 -15.76
N GLY A 245 -4.51 -4.44 -16.63
CA GLY A 245 -3.21 -5.06 -16.55
C GLY A 245 -3.26 -6.29 -15.62
N HIS A 246 -2.61 -7.36 -16.02
CA HIS A 246 -2.21 -8.35 -15.06
C HIS A 246 -1.14 -7.70 -14.20
N PHE A 247 -1.26 -7.82 -12.90
CA PHE A 247 -0.15 -7.64 -11.98
C PHE A 247 0.84 -8.81 -12.11
N GLU A 248 1.28 -9.11 -13.30
CA GLU A 248 2.69 -9.44 -13.45
C GLU A 248 3.40 -8.20 -12.95
N GLY A 249 3.91 -8.26 -11.73
CA GLY A 249 4.59 -7.15 -11.11
C GLY A 249 5.57 -6.61 -12.14
N PRO A 250 5.59 -5.31 -12.46
CA PRO A 250 6.39 -4.79 -13.56
C PRO A 250 7.78 -5.37 -13.39
N SER A 251 8.33 -5.97 -14.45
CA SER A 251 9.69 -6.52 -14.36
C SER A 251 10.53 -5.39 -13.77
N ARG A 252 11.04 -5.59 -12.57
CA ARG A 252 11.67 -4.49 -11.81
C ARG A 252 12.70 -3.83 -12.67
N LYS A 253 12.41 -2.59 -13.10
CA LYS A 253 13.31 -1.80 -13.94
C LYS A 253 14.46 -1.20 -13.15
N SER A 254 14.35 -1.17 -11.82
CA SER A 254 15.37 -0.64 -10.93
C SER A 254 15.39 -1.37 -9.59
N TYR A 255 16.56 -1.43 -8.98
CA TYR A 255 16.79 -1.90 -7.62
C TYR A 255 17.31 -0.74 -6.81
N SER A 256 16.66 -0.44 -5.70
CA SER A 256 17.03 0.68 -4.84
C SER A 256 17.04 0.27 -3.37
N HIS A 257 17.80 1.01 -2.58
CA HIS A 257 17.71 0.99 -1.13
C HIS A 257 17.77 2.42 -0.62
N SER A 258 16.97 2.73 0.39
CA SER A 258 16.96 4.04 1.03
C SER A 258 17.08 3.88 2.54
N HIS A 259 17.67 4.88 3.18
CA HIS A 259 17.82 4.94 4.63
C HIS A 259 17.52 6.35 5.10
N VAL A 260 16.77 6.46 6.18
CA VAL A 260 16.54 7.73 6.88
C VAL A 260 17.46 7.74 8.08
N LEU A 261 18.29 8.76 8.21
CA LEU A 261 19.19 8.90 9.34
C LEU A 261 18.41 9.27 10.62
N ALA A 262 18.78 8.69 11.75
CA ALA A 262 18.20 9.03 13.07
C ALA A 262 18.49 10.49 13.45
N ARG A 263 19.62 11.02 13.00
CA ARG A 263 20.04 12.42 13.16
C ARG A 263 20.64 12.95 11.86
N ALA A 264 20.53 14.23 11.62
CA ALA A 264 21.24 14.87 10.52
C ALA A 264 22.76 14.81 10.77
N THR A 265 23.54 14.58 9.72
CA THR A 265 25.00 14.57 9.78
C THR A 265 25.60 15.34 8.59
N SER A 266 26.73 15.99 8.82
CA SER A 266 27.60 16.55 7.80
C SER A 266 28.95 15.80 7.70
N SER A 267 29.13 14.73 8.49
CA SER A 267 30.35 13.92 8.49
C SER A 267 30.47 13.14 7.19
N VAL A 268 31.49 13.41 6.42
CA VAL A 268 31.78 12.71 5.14
C VAL A 268 31.99 11.23 5.40
N GLY A 269 32.73 10.84 6.44
CA GLY A 269 32.98 9.44 6.78
C GLY A 269 31.71 8.67 7.11
N GLU A 270 30.78 9.24 7.92
CA GLU A 270 29.49 8.62 8.21
C GLU A 270 28.66 8.42 6.94
N LEU A 271 28.70 9.38 6.01
CA LEU A 271 27.97 9.31 4.75
C LEU A 271 28.57 8.27 3.79
N GLU A 272 29.89 8.16 3.73
CA GLU A 272 30.60 7.15 2.93
C GLU A 272 30.30 5.73 3.42
N GLU A 273 30.34 5.50 4.74
CA GLU A 273 29.95 4.22 5.34
C GLU A 273 28.50 3.85 5.01
N LEU A 274 27.59 4.82 5.13
CA LEU A 274 26.19 4.61 4.79
C LEU A 274 26.02 4.25 3.31
N LEU A 275 26.67 5.00 2.41
CA LEU A 275 26.61 4.75 0.97
C LEU A 275 27.16 3.37 0.62
N MET A 276 28.26 2.96 1.26
CA MET A 276 28.82 1.62 1.06
C MET A 276 27.80 0.55 1.43
N ARG A 277 27.17 0.65 2.62
CA ARG A 277 26.13 -0.30 3.07
C ARG A 277 24.94 -0.32 2.12
N LEU A 278 24.44 0.85 1.69
CA LEU A 278 23.30 0.93 0.76
C LEU A 278 23.65 0.30 -0.59
N SER A 279 24.85 0.57 -1.10
CA SER A 279 25.33 0.01 -2.38
C SER A 279 25.44 -1.51 -2.30
N GLU A 280 25.98 -2.05 -1.22
CA GLU A 280 26.07 -3.50 -1.01
C GLU A 280 24.67 -4.16 -0.95
N MET A 281 23.70 -3.54 -0.26
CA MET A 281 22.33 -4.06 -0.22
C MET A 281 21.64 -4.05 -1.58
N VAL A 282 21.86 -3.00 -2.38
CA VAL A 282 21.38 -2.95 -3.77
C VAL A 282 22.06 -4.02 -4.61
N GLY A 283 23.38 -4.18 -4.49
CA GLY A 283 24.16 -5.20 -5.19
C GLY A 283 23.67 -6.62 -4.87
N ARG A 284 23.42 -6.93 -3.59
CA ARG A 284 22.85 -8.23 -3.18
C ARG A 284 21.50 -8.50 -3.83
N ARG A 285 20.59 -7.52 -3.85
CA ARG A 285 19.28 -7.63 -4.49
C ARG A 285 19.38 -7.84 -6.00
N LEU A 286 20.29 -7.13 -6.64
CA LEU A 286 20.53 -7.22 -8.08
C LEU A 286 21.05 -8.61 -8.46
N ARG A 287 22.06 -9.12 -7.73
CA ARG A 287 22.60 -10.47 -7.91
C ARG A 287 21.56 -11.56 -7.65
N ALA A 288 20.82 -11.46 -6.54
CA ALA A 288 19.75 -12.43 -6.21
C ALA A 288 18.66 -12.50 -7.30
N ALA A 289 18.46 -11.41 -8.05
CA ALA A 289 17.51 -11.36 -9.16
C ALA A 289 18.13 -11.76 -10.52
N GLY A 290 19.43 -12.14 -10.59
CA GLY A 290 20.13 -12.46 -11.83
C GLY A 290 20.19 -11.29 -12.81
N ARG A 291 20.19 -10.04 -12.31
CA ARG A 291 20.15 -8.83 -13.15
C ARG A 291 21.44 -8.05 -13.11
N ARG A 292 21.68 -7.27 -14.17
CA ARG A 292 22.81 -6.34 -14.28
C ARG A 292 22.31 -4.91 -14.35
N GLY A 293 22.99 -3.98 -13.66
CA GLY A 293 22.71 -2.54 -13.71
C GLY A 293 23.69 -1.80 -14.63
N SER A 294 23.14 -0.96 -15.51
CA SER A 294 23.92 -0.09 -16.40
C SER A 294 23.90 1.38 -16.00
N VAL A 295 23.05 1.72 -15.04
CA VAL A 295 22.89 3.08 -14.52
C VAL A 295 22.87 3.03 -13.01
N VAL A 296 23.65 3.89 -12.37
CA VAL A 296 23.64 4.10 -10.91
C VAL A 296 23.13 5.51 -10.64
N SER A 297 22.22 5.61 -9.68
CA SER A 297 21.74 6.91 -9.19
C SER A 297 21.83 6.98 -7.68
N ILE A 298 22.18 8.16 -7.18
CA ILE A 298 22.16 8.51 -5.76
C ILE A 298 21.27 9.74 -5.57
N SER A 299 20.51 9.77 -4.50
CA SER A 299 19.81 10.98 -4.09
C SER A 299 19.88 11.12 -2.57
N ALA A 300 19.98 12.37 -2.12
CA ALA A 300 19.96 12.73 -0.72
C ALA A 300 19.00 13.90 -0.49
N VAL A 301 18.31 13.88 0.64
CA VAL A 301 17.45 14.97 1.11
C VAL A 301 18.09 15.50 2.39
N TYR A 302 18.52 16.75 2.37
CA TYR A 302 19.24 17.36 3.50
C TYR A 302 18.32 17.79 4.64
N ARG A 303 17.15 18.33 4.32
CA ARG A 303 16.06 18.69 5.24
C ARG A 303 14.73 18.55 4.50
N PRO A 304 13.59 18.37 5.20
CA PRO A 304 12.28 18.21 4.56
C PRO A 304 11.88 19.35 3.61
N ASP A 305 12.39 20.53 3.85
CA ASP A 305 12.06 21.82 3.20
C ASP A 305 13.21 22.41 2.36
N VAL A 306 14.34 21.74 2.23
CA VAL A 306 15.52 22.21 1.49
C VAL A 306 15.99 21.16 0.50
N ASP A 307 16.65 21.59 -0.54
CA ASP A 307 17.16 20.92 -1.74
C ASP A 307 17.43 19.42 -1.67
N ARG A 308 16.97 18.75 -2.71
CA ARG A 308 17.35 17.38 -3.03
C ARG A 308 18.60 17.38 -3.88
N PHE A 309 19.62 16.68 -3.43
CA PHE A 309 20.75 16.31 -4.30
C PHE A 309 20.39 15.02 -5.03
N GLY A 310 20.64 14.98 -6.33
CA GLY A 310 20.50 13.76 -7.11
C GLY A 310 21.57 13.73 -8.20
N LYS A 311 22.27 12.61 -8.32
CA LYS A 311 23.23 12.36 -9.41
C LYS A 311 22.97 10.98 -9.99
N GLN A 312 23.01 10.92 -11.31
CA GLN A 312 22.89 9.69 -12.08
C GLN A 312 24.10 9.55 -13.01
N SER A 313 24.65 8.34 -13.10
CA SER A 313 25.76 8.03 -13.99
C SER A 313 25.49 6.74 -14.74
N LYS A 314 25.76 6.75 -16.04
CA LYS A 314 25.79 5.53 -16.84
C LYS A 314 27.13 4.85 -16.64
N LEU A 315 27.11 3.56 -16.40
CA LEU A 315 28.35 2.78 -16.20
C LEU A 315 28.95 2.38 -17.56
N PRO A 316 30.28 2.35 -17.68
CA PRO A 316 30.96 1.88 -18.90
C PRO A 316 30.55 0.43 -19.23
N HIS A 317 30.47 -0.42 -18.19
CA HIS A 317 30.03 -1.80 -18.30
C HIS A 317 28.94 -2.11 -17.25
N PRO A 318 27.93 -2.95 -17.60
CA PRO A 318 26.92 -3.36 -16.61
C PRO A 318 27.56 -4.14 -15.47
N ILE A 319 27.22 -3.77 -14.22
CA ILE A 319 27.69 -4.44 -13.00
C ILE A 319 26.58 -5.33 -12.41
N GLY A 320 26.93 -6.39 -11.69
CA GLY A 320 25.93 -7.18 -10.94
C GLY A 320 26.10 -8.70 -10.98
N THR A 321 27.13 -9.23 -11.62
CA THR A 321 27.47 -10.65 -11.54
C THR A 321 28.96 -10.80 -11.31
N GLY A 322 29.38 -11.04 -10.11
CA GLY A 322 30.60 -11.70 -9.73
C GLY A 322 30.21 -12.93 -8.97
#